data_8b5f2ba68ee4ce1bb65a4cc9f282a490
#
_entry.id   8b5f2ba68ee4ce1bb65a4cc9f282a490
#
_cell.length_a   1.000
_cell.length_b   1.000
_cell.length_c   1.000
_cell.angle_alpha   90.00
_cell.angle_beta   90.00
_cell.angle_gamma   90.00
#
_symmetry.space_group_name_H-M   'P 1'
#
loop_
_entity.id
_entity.type
_entity.pdbx_description
1 polymer ?
#
loop_
_entity_poly.entity_id
_entity_poly.type
_entity_poly.pdbx_seq_one_letter_code
_entity_poly.pdbx_strand_id
1 'polypeptide(L)'
;MLLWILCLAAFLLPLTSCNESAQAKGNAGEWVDLFNGKDLDGWTVKITGHDVGDNYKDTYRVEDGILKVAYDQYQKFNGEFGNLFYKTSFSHYILQVEYRFVGDQVPGGPAWAFRNSGVMIHSQSAESMGKDQKFPASIEVQTLGGDGTNKRSTGNLCTPGTNVVIDDKLVTAHCISSTSETYHGDQWVTLEIEVRGNDLIKHSVNGQTVMEYTQPQLDPKDADAKKLITDGNLMLDEGYIALQAESHPVEFRKVQIKVLPQ
;
A
#
# COMPACT_ATOMS: atom_id res chain seq x y z
N MET A 1 -41.31 35.13 57.74
CA MET A 1 -40.19 34.17 57.49
C MET A 1 -40.44 33.54 56.17
N LEU A 2 -39.87 34.13 55.09
CA LEU A 2 -40.01 33.64 53.68
C LEU A 2 -38.73 32.88 53.29
N LEU A 3 -38.87 31.59 53.01
CA LEU A 3 -37.77 30.73 52.53
C LEU A 3 -37.67 30.91 51.01
N TRP A 4 -36.51 31.36 50.55
CA TRP A 4 -36.15 31.37 49.13
C TRP A 4 -35.48 30.07 48.76
N ILE A 5 -36.09 29.31 47.86
CA ILE A 5 -35.48 28.10 47.24
C ILE A 5 -34.75 28.56 45.97
N LEU A 6 -33.40 28.45 45.97
CA LEU A 6 -32.60 28.63 44.81
C LEU A 6 -32.60 27.33 43.99
N CYS A 7 -33.21 27.35 42.79
CA CYS A 7 -33.04 26.31 41.80
C CYS A 7 -31.70 26.53 41.02
N LEU A 8 -30.72 25.64 41.24
CA LEU A 8 -29.54 25.54 40.40
C LEU A 8 -29.94 24.78 39.11
N ALA A 9 -29.97 25.47 38.01
CA ALA A 9 -30.06 24.85 36.67
C ALA A 9 -28.66 24.42 36.23
N ALA A 10 -28.39 23.12 36.21
CA ALA A 10 -27.18 22.56 35.63
C ALA A 10 -27.31 22.57 34.09
N PHE A 11 -26.52 23.42 33.44
CA PHE A 11 -26.35 23.39 32.00
C PHE A 11 -25.44 22.20 31.61
N LEU A 12 -26.02 21.13 31.06
CA LEU A 12 -25.33 20.07 30.37
C LEU A 12 -24.97 20.55 28.96
N LEU A 13 -23.70 20.88 28.76
CA LEU A 13 -23.15 21.09 27.43
C LEU A 13 -23.01 19.73 26.74
N PRO A 14 -23.50 19.55 25.51
CA PRO A 14 -23.24 18.33 24.76
C PRO A 14 -21.78 18.31 24.36
N LEU A 15 -21.07 17.27 24.79
CA LEU A 15 -19.76 16.93 24.24
C LEU A 15 -19.97 16.46 22.80
N THR A 16 -19.74 17.34 21.83
CA THR A 16 -19.58 16.96 20.45
C THR A 16 -18.26 16.21 20.34
N SER A 17 -18.30 14.89 20.27
CA SER A 17 -17.16 14.09 19.85
C SER A 17 -16.87 14.46 18.39
N CYS A 18 -15.81 15.20 18.17
CA CYS A 18 -15.24 15.39 16.83
C CYS A 18 -14.79 14.02 16.34
N ASN A 19 -15.44 13.53 15.30
CA ASN A 19 -15.07 12.32 14.60
C ASN A 19 -13.81 12.64 13.78
N GLU A 20 -12.62 12.31 14.28
CA GLU A 20 -11.33 12.51 13.61
C GLU A 20 -11.17 11.70 12.32
N SER A 21 -12.12 10.83 11.98
CA SER A 21 -12.08 9.99 10.77
C SER A 21 -12.41 10.72 9.45
N ALA A 22 -12.85 11.99 9.50
CA ALA A 22 -13.33 12.71 8.32
C ALA A 22 -12.22 13.42 7.50
N GLN A 23 -11.00 13.52 8.01
CA GLN A 23 -9.96 14.38 7.40
C GLN A 23 -9.10 13.72 6.33
N ALA A 24 -9.19 12.39 6.14
CA ALA A 24 -8.44 11.66 5.11
C ALA A 24 -9.25 11.35 3.83
N LYS A 25 -10.56 11.61 3.82
CA LYS A 25 -11.39 11.47 2.62
C LYS A 25 -11.56 12.85 1.99
N GLY A 26 -10.64 13.23 1.10
CA GLY A 26 -10.79 14.42 0.26
C GLY A 26 -12.16 14.47 -0.43
N ASN A 27 -12.60 15.64 -0.87
CA ASN A 27 -13.81 15.75 -1.68
C ASN A 27 -13.69 14.84 -2.90
N ALA A 28 -14.78 14.14 -3.26
CA ALA A 28 -14.78 13.27 -4.42
C ALA A 28 -14.31 14.05 -5.65
N GLY A 29 -13.32 13.51 -6.36
CA GLY A 29 -12.76 14.09 -7.58
C GLY A 29 -11.55 15.02 -7.41
N GLU A 30 -11.12 15.36 -6.19
CA GLU A 30 -9.91 16.12 -5.94
C GLU A 30 -8.72 15.19 -5.60
N TRP A 31 -7.51 15.58 -6.01
CA TRP A 31 -6.29 14.90 -5.60
C TRP A 31 -5.90 15.29 -4.18
N VAL A 32 -5.57 14.31 -3.38
CA VAL A 32 -5.10 14.45 -2.00
C VAL A 32 -3.75 13.76 -1.87
N ASP A 33 -2.75 14.46 -1.36
CA ASP A 33 -1.45 13.88 -1.06
C ASP A 33 -1.56 12.95 0.15
N LEU A 34 -1.24 11.67 -0.03
CA LEU A 34 -1.06 10.70 1.06
C LEU A 34 0.33 10.84 1.69
N PHE A 35 1.33 11.22 0.89
CA PHE A 35 2.67 11.56 1.35
C PHE A 35 2.83 13.08 1.39
N ASN A 36 3.13 13.62 2.56
CA ASN A 36 3.17 15.05 2.83
C ASN A 36 4.52 15.73 2.47
N GLY A 37 5.51 14.97 2.02
CA GLY A 37 6.86 15.46 1.67
C GLY A 37 7.73 15.85 2.87
N LYS A 38 7.34 15.54 4.11
CA LYS A 38 8.05 16.00 5.33
C LYS A 38 8.42 14.85 6.26
N ASP A 39 7.49 13.96 6.52
CA ASP A 39 7.61 12.88 7.49
C ASP A 39 6.67 11.71 7.14
N LEU A 40 6.62 10.70 8.01
CA LEU A 40 5.77 9.52 7.88
C LEU A 40 4.41 9.69 8.60
N ASP A 41 3.97 10.91 8.90
CA ASP A 41 2.67 11.12 9.53
C ASP A 41 1.53 10.53 8.70
N GLY A 42 0.67 9.77 9.36
CA GLY A 42 -0.41 9.03 8.69
C GLY A 42 0.01 7.68 8.10
N TRP A 43 1.26 7.25 8.32
CA TRP A 43 1.76 5.96 7.87
C TRP A 43 2.25 5.09 9.04
N THR A 44 2.07 3.79 8.92
CA THR A 44 2.49 2.79 9.89
C THR A 44 3.43 1.78 9.24
N VAL A 45 4.62 1.61 9.83
CA VAL A 45 5.62 0.64 9.37
C VAL A 45 5.28 -0.75 9.90
N LYS A 46 5.41 -1.78 9.07
CA LYS A 46 5.44 -3.18 9.49
C LYS A 46 6.57 -3.90 8.74
N ILE A 47 7.54 -4.41 9.50
CA ILE A 47 8.68 -5.17 8.98
C ILE A 47 8.63 -6.58 9.55
N THR A 48 8.96 -7.58 8.74
CA THR A 48 9.01 -8.99 9.14
C THR A 48 9.92 -9.19 10.33
N GLY A 49 9.45 -9.89 11.37
CA GLY A 49 10.18 -10.12 12.62
C GLY A 49 10.05 -9.00 13.65
N HIS A 50 9.46 -7.86 13.29
CA HIS A 50 9.34 -6.66 14.12
C HIS A 50 7.88 -6.36 14.48
N ASP A 51 7.67 -5.65 15.58
CA ASP A 51 6.35 -5.21 16.00
C ASP A 51 5.83 -4.09 15.07
N VAL A 52 4.52 -3.91 15.02
CA VAL A 52 3.90 -2.83 14.24
C VAL A 52 4.40 -1.48 14.77
N GLY A 53 4.79 -0.58 13.86
CA GLY A 53 5.36 0.72 14.18
C GLY A 53 6.88 0.72 14.40
N ASP A 54 7.53 -0.46 14.50
CA ASP A 54 9.00 -0.54 14.58
C ASP A 54 9.61 -0.35 13.18
N ASN A 55 10.15 0.84 12.96
CA ASN A 55 10.88 1.18 11.74
C ASN A 55 12.35 0.72 11.83
N TYR A 56 12.52 -0.60 11.88
CA TYR A 56 13.83 -1.24 12.04
C TYR A 56 14.90 -0.64 11.11
N LYS A 57 16.02 -0.23 11.70
CA LYS A 57 17.14 0.40 10.98
C LYS A 57 16.76 1.58 10.08
N ASP A 58 15.72 2.32 10.46
CA ASP A 58 15.26 3.48 9.73
C ASP A 58 15.03 3.20 8.23
N THR A 59 14.43 2.00 7.96
CA THR A 59 14.18 1.51 6.60
C THR A 59 13.32 2.48 5.80
N TYR A 60 12.30 3.05 6.41
CA TYR A 60 11.47 4.09 5.80
C TYR A 60 11.81 5.43 6.42
N ARG A 61 12.17 6.40 5.60
CA ARG A 61 12.47 7.75 6.07
C ARG A 61 12.18 8.80 5.01
N VAL A 62 12.10 10.04 5.41
CA VAL A 62 11.93 11.18 4.50
C VAL A 62 13.18 12.04 4.54
N GLU A 63 13.78 12.25 3.38
CA GLU A 63 14.92 13.12 3.18
C GLU A 63 14.70 13.97 1.92
N ASP A 64 14.92 15.28 2.02
CA ASP A 64 14.78 16.24 0.93
C ASP A 64 13.42 16.18 0.20
N GLY A 65 12.35 15.93 0.95
CA GLY A 65 11.00 15.82 0.39
C GLY A 65 10.71 14.48 -0.32
N ILE A 66 11.60 13.52 -0.22
CA ILE A 66 11.50 12.19 -0.83
C ILE A 66 11.28 11.13 0.26
N LEU A 67 10.26 10.31 0.10
CA LEU A 67 10.09 9.10 0.88
C LEU A 67 11.04 8.02 0.34
N LYS A 68 11.91 7.52 1.20
CA LYS A 68 12.94 6.54 0.85
C LYS A 68 12.71 5.22 1.56
N VAL A 69 12.88 4.14 0.83
CA VAL A 69 13.21 2.83 1.38
C VAL A 69 14.71 2.69 1.29
N ALA A 70 15.38 2.59 2.43
CA ALA A 70 16.83 2.65 2.51
C ALA A 70 17.41 1.49 3.32
N TYR A 71 18.62 1.06 2.91
CA TYR A 71 19.30 -0.09 3.50
C TYR A 71 20.75 0.23 3.92
N ASP A 72 21.11 1.50 4.02
CA ASP A 72 22.46 1.96 4.40
C ASP A 72 22.87 1.52 5.83
N GLN A 73 21.90 1.29 6.72
CA GLN A 73 22.14 0.76 8.06
C GLN A 73 22.16 -0.78 8.12
N TYR A 74 21.95 -1.46 7.00
CA TYR A 74 21.97 -2.91 6.94
C TYR A 74 23.36 -3.43 6.53
N GLN A 75 23.95 -4.31 7.33
CA GLN A 75 25.14 -5.05 6.92
C GLN A 75 24.77 -6.16 5.92
N LYS A 76 23.62 -6.77 6.13
CA LYS A 76 23.05 -7.84 5.32
C LYS A 76 21.55 -7.88 5.49
N PHE A 77 20.84 -8.20 4.42
CA PHE A 77 19.42 -8.51 4.45
C PHE A 77 19.20 -9.97 4.89
N ASN A 78 18.35 -10.21 5.88
CA ASN A 78 18.04 -11.54 6.41
C ASN A 78 16.54 -11.85 6.31
N GLY A 79 15.83 -11.19 5.39
CA GLY A 79 14.40 -11.39 5.17
C GLY A 79 13.51 -10.36 5.88
N GLU A 80 14.07 -9.19 6.21
CA GLU A 80 13.33 -8.06 6.78
C GLU A 80 12.52 -7.35 5.68
N PHE A 81 11.55 -8.05 5.09
CA PHE A 81 10.59 -7.46 4.16
C PHE A 81 9.70 -6.46 4.91
N GLY A 82 9.45 -5.31 4.30
CA GLY A 82 8.71 -4.25 4.95
C GLY A 82 7.54 -3.74 4.11
N ASN A 83 6.57 -3.17 4.81
CA ASN A 83 5.44 -2.46 4.21
C ASN A 83 5.14 -1.22 5.04
N LEU A 84 4.94 -0.08 4.37
CA LEU A 84 4.54 1.18 4.95
C LEU A 84 3.08 1.42 4.61
N PHE A 85 2.20 1.23 5.59
CA PHE A 85 0.74 1.27 5.44
C PHE A 85 0.19 2.67 5.66
N TYR A 86 -0.66 3.14 4.76
CA TYR A 86 -1.44 4.34 5.00
C TYR A 86 -2.60 4.05 5.98
N LYS A 87 -2.90 4.99 6.86
CA LYS A 87 -3.81 4.85 8.01
C LYS A 87 -5.28 4.56 7.69
N THR A 88 -5.70 4.74 6.42
CA THR A 88 -7.11 4.65 6.01
C THR A 88 -7.27 3.65 4.89
N SER A 89 -8.33 2.82 4.93
CA SER A 89 -8.75 1.95 3.83
C SER A 89 -9.53 2.74 2.78
N PHE A 90 -9.46 2.27 1.52
CA PHE A 90 -10.15 2.87 0.38
C PHE A 90 -10.78 1.78 -0.50
N SER A 91 -11.88 2.14 -1.15
CA SER A 91 -12.65 1.26 -2.04
C SER A 91 -12.61 1.74 -3.50
N HIS A 92 -13.01 2.98 -3.79
CA HIS A 92 -13.10 3.54 -5.14
C HIS A 92 -12.17 4.75 -5.26
N TYR A 93 -11.12 4.64 -6.06
CA TYR A 93 -10.10 5.70 -6.16
C TYR A 93 -9.21 5.55 -7.39
N ILE A 94 -8.48 6.63 -7.69
CA ILE A 94 -7.27 6.60 -8.50
C ILE A 94 -6.11 6.93 -7.58
N LEU A 95 -5.12 6.05 -7.51
CA LEU A 95 -3.87 6.26 -6.79
C LEU A 95 -2.77 6.56 -7.80
N GLN A 96 -1.99 7.60 -7.58
CA GLN A 96 -0.81 7.92 -8.37
C GLN A 96 0.44 7.87 -7.51
N VAL A 97 1.44 7.11 -7.96
CA VAL A 97 2.73 6.94 -7.30
C VAL A 97 3.84 7.23 -8.30
N GLU A 98 4.78 8.11 -7.93
CA GLU A 98 6.00 8.32 -8.70
C GLU A 98 7.18 7.74 -7.93
N TYR A 99 7.83 6.74 -8.52
CA TYR A 99 8.91 5.98 -7.90
C TYR A 99 10.15 5.91 -8.80
N ARG A 100 11.31 5.63 -8.18
CA ARG A 100 12.53 5.20 -8.87
C ARG A 100 13.36 4.27 -7.99
N PHE A 101 14.10 3.36 -8.61
CA PHE A 101 15.11 2.59 -7.91
C PHE A 101 16.45 3.31 -7.96
N VAL A 102 17.20 3.28 -6.86
CA VAL A 102 18.49 3.95 -6.72
C VAL A 102 19.53 3.02 -6.08
N GLY A 103 20.79 3.26 -6.37
CA GLY A 103 21.90 2.53 -5.74
C GLY A 103 21.88 1.01 -6.00
N ASP A 104 22.48 0.28 -5.08
CA ASP A 104 22.67 -1.17 -5.16
C ASP A 104 21.75 -1.91 -4.16
N GLN A 105 21.41 -3.14 -4.51
CA GLN A 105 20.69 -4.03 -3.60
C GLN A 105 21.57 -4.37 -2.39
N VAL A 106 20.99 -4.33 -1.19
CA VAL A 106 21.71 -4.69 0.03
C VAL A 106 22.24 -6.14 -0.04
N PRO A 107 23.46 -6.43 0.43
CA PRO A 107 24.01 -7.79 0.46
C PRO A 107 23.05 -8.78 1.14
N GLY A 108 22.85 -9.94 0.54
CA GLY A 108 21.94 -10.97 1.05
C GLY A 108 20.49 -10.82 0.56
N GLY A 109 20.15 -9.74 -0.13
CA GLY A 109 18.88 -9.63 -0.84
C GLY A 109 18.71 -10.74 -1.87
N PRO A 110 17.52 -11.37 -1.98
CA PRO A 110 17.30 -12.43 -2.98
C PRO A 110 17.36 -11.84 -4.40
N ALA A 111 17.86 -12.62 -5.36
CA ALA A 111 18.07 -12.15 -6.72
C ALA A 111 16.78 -11.63 -7.40
N TRP A 112 15.63 -12.24 -7.09
CA TRP A 112 14.34 -11.79 -7.62
C TRP A 112 13.90 -10.42 -7.10
N ALA A 113 14.42 -9.99 -5.93
CA ALA A 113 14.13 -8.69 -5.32
C ALA A 113 15.06 -7.55 -5.79
N PHE A 114 15.93 -7.81 -6.79
CA PHE A 114 16.69 -6.76 -7.44
C PHE A 114 15.76 -5.76 -8.12
N ARG A 115 15.86 -4.46 -7.78
CA ARG A 115 14.98 -3.39 -8.26
C ARG A 115 13.51 -3.83 -8.28
N ASN A 116 13.06 -4.32 -7.11
CA ASN A 116 11.72 -4.81 -6.88
C ASN A 116 11.12 -4.12 -5.65
N SER A 117 9.90 -3.68 -5.80
CA SER A 117 9.03 -3.10 -4.77
C SER A 117 7.58 -3.27 -5.24
N GLY A 118 6.62 -2.83 -4.46
CA GLY A 118 5.21 -2.91 -4.81
C GLY A 118 4.37 -1.85 -4.12
N VAL A 119 3.23 -1.57 -4.72
CA VAL A 119 2.13 -0.84 -4.10
C VAL A 119 1.04 -1.84 -3.79
N MET A 120 0.82 -2.09 -2.50
CA MET A 120 -0.26 -2.96 -2.04
C MET A 120 -1.56 -2.18 -2.05
N ILE A 121 -2.60 -2.77 -2.63
CA ILE A 121 -3.98 -2.27 -2.60
C ILE A 121 -4.91 -3.39 -2.11
N HIS A 122 -6.11 -3.06 -1.65
CA HIS A 122 -6.99 -4.03 -0.99
C HIS A 122 -6.28 -4.85 0.09
N SER A 123 -5.27 -4.24 0.73
CA SER A 123 -4.42 -4.93 1.69
C SER A 123 -5.11 -5.06 3.05
N GLN A 124 -4.83 -6.15 3.75
CA GLN A 124 -5.07 -6.22 5.18
C GLN A 124 -4.37 -5.06 5.91
N SER A 125 -4.77 -4.74 7.14
CA SER A 125 -4.10 -3.71 7.93
C SER A 125 -2.75 -4.18 8.48
N ALA A 126 -1.88 -3.23 8.85
CA ALA A 126 -0.60 -3.53 9.50
C ALA A 126 -0.79 -4.33 10.80
N GLU A 127 -1.83 -3.96 11.59
CA GLU A 127 -2.15 -4.58 12.88
C GLU A 127 -2.64 -6.02 12.74
N SER A 128 -3.24 -6.38 11.61
CA SER A 128 -3.73 -7.74 11.35
C SER A 128 -2.64 -8.68 10.86
N MET A 129 -1.47 -8.16 10.48
CA MET A 129 -0.33 -8.99 10.07
C MET A 129 0.30 -9.71 11.25
N GLY A 130 0.64 -10.98 11.04
CA GLY A 130 1.49 -11.73 11.95
C GLY A 130 2.89 -11.10 12.07
N LYS A 131 3.58 -11.30 13.22
CA LYS A 131 4.91 -10.74 13.45
C LYS A 131 5.90 -11.14 12.35
N ASP A 132 5.89 -12.40 11.96
CA ASP A 132 6.81 -12.98 10.97
C ASP A 132 6.20 -13.07 9.56
N GLN A 133 5.01 -12.52 9.35
CA GLN A 133 4.39 -12.47 8.03
C GLN A 133 5.18 -11.54 7.12
N LYS A 134 5.60 -12.04 5.95
CA LYS A 134 6.47 -11.31 5.01
C LYS A 134 5.70 -10.31 4.15
N PHE A 135 4.57 -10.75 3.64
CA PHE A 135 3.73 -9.96 2.73
C PHE A 135 2.30 -9.93 3.27
N PRO A 136 1.62 -8.79 3.23
CA PRO A 136 0.20 -8.73 3.58
C PRO A 136 -0.64 -9.49 2.55
N ALA A 137 -1.74 -10.12 2.98
CA ALA A 137 -2.77 -10.54 2.03
C ALA A 137 -3.32 -9.29 1.34
N SER A 138 -3.07 -9.18 0.04
CA SER A 138 -3.32 -7.97 -0.75
C SER A 138 -3.28 -8.26 -2.24
N ILE A 139 -3.64 -7.27 -3.04
CA ILE A 139 -3.24 -7.17 -4.43
C ILE A 139 -2.00 -6.29 -4.49
N GLU A 140 -0.92 -6.80 -5.07
CA GLU A 140 0.32 -6.05 -5.26
C GLU A 140 0.42 -5.56 -6.70
N VAL A 141 0.51 -4.25 -6.88
CA VAL A 141 0.94 -3.64 -8.12
C VAL A 141 2.47 -3.58 -8.08
N GLN A 142 3.09 -4.63 -8.61
CA GLN A 142 4.53 -4.81 -8.52
C GLN A 142 5.26 -3.78 -9.38
N THR A 143 6.21 -3.09 -8.78
CA THR A 143 7.09 -2.14 -9.46
C THR A 143 8.46 -2.76 -9.65
N LEU A 144 8.93 -2.81 -10.90
CA LEU A 144 10.24 -3.34 -11.24
C LEU A 144 11.08 -2.30 -11.98
N GLY A 145 12.38 -2.31 -11.70
CA GLY A 145 13.37 -1.57 -12.48
C GLY A 145 14.20 -2.51 -13.36
N GLY A 146 14.60 -2.06 -14.54
CA GLY A 146 15.43 -2.83 -15.46
C GLY A 146 16.88 -2.97 -14.99
N ASP A 147 17.52 -4.04 -15.42
CA ASP A 147 18.93 -4.38 -15.13
C ASP A 147 19.93 -3.81 -16.16
N GLY A 148 19.47 -2.99 -17.09
CA GLY A 148 20.27 -2.41 -18.16
C GLY A 148 20.21 -3.18 -19.48
N THR A 149 19.73 -4.42 -19.50
CA THR A 149 19.80 -5.32 -20.66
C THR A 149 18.51 -6.06 -20.96
N ASN A 150 17.91 -6.68 -19.97
CA ASN A 150 16.79 -7.59 -20.16
C ASN A 150 15.45 -6.87 -20.13
N LYS A 151 14.46 -7.42 -20.83
CA LYS A 151 13.07 -6.98 -20.68
C LYS A 151 12.56 -7.35 -19.29
N ARG A 152 11.97 -6.38 -18.63
CA ARG A 152 11.40 -6.52 -17.29
C ARG A 152 10.27 -5.51 -17.12
N SER A 153 9.03 -5.94 -17.37
CA SER A 153 7.86 -5.07 -17.26
C SER A 153 7.64 -4.63 -15.82
N THR A 154 6.98 -3.49 -15.65
CA THR A 154 6.57 -2.95 -14.34
C THR A 154 5.06 -2.72 -14.32
N GLY A 155 4.46 -2.43 -13.14
CA GLY A 155 3.01 -2.42 -13.01
C GLY A 155 2.41 -3.81 -13.22
N ASN A 156 3.17 -4.87 -12.89
CA ASN A 156 2.71 -6.25 -12.92
C ASN A 156 1.67 -6.47 -11.82
N LEU A 157 0.96 -7.58 -11.90
CA LEU A 157 0.07 -8.04 -10.84
C LEU A 157 0.74 -9.16 -10.07
N CYS A 158 0.87 -9.05 -8.74
CA CYS A 158 1.13 -10.17 -7.85
C CYS A 158 0.03 -10.27 -6.78
N THR A 159 -0.23 -11.49 -6.31
CA THR A 159 -1.40 -11.81 -5.48
C THR A 159 -0.98 -12.54 -4.19
N PRO A 160 -0.24 -11.89 -3.26
CA PRO A 160 0.08 -12.52 -1.99
C PRO A 160 -1.20 -12.79 -1.17
N GLY A 161 -1.50 -14.06 -0.94
CA GLY A 161 -2.71 -14.49 -0.22
C GLY A 161 -4.04 -14.19 -0.93
N THR A 162 -4.02 -13.86 -2.21
CA THR A 162 -5.21 -13.46 -2.97
C THR A 162 -5.26 -14.11 -4.36
N ASN A 163 -6.38 -13.94 -5.03
CA ASN A 163 -6.61 -14.33 -6.42
C ASN A 163 -7.42 -13.23 -7.11
N VAL A 164 -7.46 -13.23 -8.45
CA VAL A 164 -8.24 -12.29 -9.27
C VAL A 164 -8.92 -13.01 -10.42
N VAL A 165 -9.80 -12.32 -11.14
CA VAL A 165 -10.40 -12.78 -12.38
C VAL A 165 -9.84 -11.96 -13.56
N ILE A 166 -9.32 -12.66 -14.59
CA ILE A 166 -8.87 -12.09 -15.85
C ILE A 166 -9.58 -12.87 -16.97
N ASP A 167 -10.18 -12.18 -17.93
CA ASP A 167 -10.92 -12.78 -19.04
C ASP A 167 -11.95 -13.84 -18.56
N ASP A 168 -12.74 -13.47 -17.54
CA ASP A 168 -13.77 -14.31 -16.89
C ASP A 168 -13.24 -15.62 -16.27
N LYS A 169 -11.94 -15.70 -16.00
CA LYS A 169 -11.31 -16.88 -15.38
C LYS A 169 -10.61 -16.51 -14.09
N LEU A 170 -10.85 -17.31 -13.06
CA LEU A 170 -10.10 -17.22 -11.81
C LEU A 170 -8.62 -17.54 -12.08
N VAL A 171 -7.75 -16.59 -11.75
CA VAL A 171 -6.31 -16.73 -11.90
C VAL A 171 -5.68 -16.84 -10.50
N THR A 172 -4.94 -17.93 -10.30
CA THR A 172 -4.27 -18.26 -9.05
C THR A 172 -2.74 -18.25 -9.21
N ALA A 173 -2.24 -17.79 -10.34
CA ALA A 173 -0.79 -17.57 -10.53
C ALA A 173 -0.35 -16.40 -9.67
N HIS A 174 0.73 -16.60 -8.92
CA HIS A 174 1.20 -15.59 -7.95
C HIS A 174 1.57 -14.26 -8.59
N CYS A 175 2.25 -14.25 -9.74
CA CYS A 175 2.57 -13.03 -10.47
C CYS A 175 2.27 -13.15 -11.96
N ILE A 176 1.76 -12.08 -12.54
CA ILE A 176 1.41 -11.94 -13.96
C ILE A 176 2.07 -10.68 -14.49
N SER A 177 2.85 -10.83 -15.55
CA SER A 177 3.53 -9.70 -16.19
C SER A 177 2.55 -8.79 -16.92
N SER A 178 2.74 -7.50 -16.77
CA SER A 178 2.05 -6.46 -17.52
C SER A 178 2.61 -6.33 -18.94
N THR A 179 1.99 -5.48 -19.74
CA THR A 179 2.47 -5.13 -21.09
C THR A 179 3.37 -3.89 -21.11
N SER A 180 3.85 -3.42 -19.94
CA SER A 180 4.66 -2.19 -19.89
C SER A 180 6.02 -2.35 -20.52
N GLU A 181 6.60 -1.22 -20.87
CA GLU A 181 8.03 -1.12 -21.20
C GLU A 181 8.91 -1.37 -19.98
N THR A 182 10.22 -1.55 -20.23
CA THR A 182 11.23 -1.69 -19.18
C THR A 182 11.91 -0.35 -18.94
N TYR A 183 11.96 0.07 -17.68
CA TYR A 183 12.61 1.32 -17.26
C TYR A 183 13.95 1.01 -16.61
N HIS A 184 15.04 1.33 -17.31
CA HIS A 184 16.39 1.10 -16.85
C HIS A 184 16.96 2.32 -16.12
N GLY A 185 17.92 2.10 -15.23
CA GLY A 185 18.58 3.16 -14.48
C GLY A 185 17.69 3.78 -13.39
N ASP A 186 18.05 5.00 -12.97
CA ASP A 186 17.43 5.68 -11.84
C ASP A 186 16.37 6.70 -12.28
N GLN A 187 15.61 6.37 -13.32
CA GLN A 187 14.57 7.25 -13.84
C GLN A 187 13.28 7.17 -13.04
N TRP A 188 12.59 8.31 -12.92
CA TRP A 188 11.25 8.36 -12.32
C TRP A 188 10.21 7.72 -13.24
N VAL A 189 9.38 6.87 -12.66
CA VAL A 189 8.27 6.19 -13.31
C VAL A 189 6.98 6.57 -12.60
N THR A 190 5.96 6.94 -13.36
CA THR A 190 4.63 7.22 -12.84
C THR A 190 3.76 5.97 -12.98
N LEU A 191 3.31 5.46 -11.85
CA LEU A 191 2.31 4.40 -11.75
C LEU A 191 0.98 5.03 -11.37
N GLU A 192 -0.09 4.69 -12.09
CA GLU A 192 -1.45 5.04 -11.75
C GLU A 192 -2.29 3.77 -11.62
N ILE A 193 -3.08 3.69 -10.56
CA ILE A 193 -3.91 2.53 -10.22
C ILE A 193 -5.35 3.03 -10.05
N GLU A 194 -6.24 2.66 -10.98
CA GLU A 194 -7.67 2.88 -10.83
C GLU A 194 -8.30 1.66 -10.15
N VAL A 195 -9.04 1.90 -9.07
CA VAL A 195 -9.73 0.86 -8.29
C VAL A 195 -11.21 1.24 -8.18
N ARG A 196 -12.09 0.31 -8.50
CA ARG A 196 -13.55 0.43 -8.35
C ARG A 196 -14.07 -0.77 -7.56
N GLY A 197 -13.84 -0.74 -6.25
CA GLY A 197 -14.17 -1.88 -5.39
C GLY A 197 -13.58 -3.18 -5.96
N ASN A 198 -14.40 -4.21 -6.13
CA ASN A 198 -14.01 -5.46 -6.77
C ASN A 198 -14.40 -5.54 -8.27
N ASP A 199 -15.04 -4.51 -8.82
CA ASP A 199 -15.54 -4.51 -10.19
C ASP A 199 -14.43 -4.30 -11.23
N LEU A 200 -13.43 -3.46 -10.89
CA LEU A 200 -12.34 -3.14 -11.81
C LEU A 200 -11.09 -2.68 -11.06
N ILE A 201 -9.95 -3.24 -11.43
CA ILE A 201 -8.64 -2.70 -11.10
C ILE A 201 -7.83 -2.58 -12.39
N LYS A 202 -7.22 -1.41 -12.60
CA LYS A 202 -6.45 -1.10 -13.79
C LYS A 202 -5.13 -0.45 -13.43
N HIS A 203 -4.03 -0.95 -13.97
CA HIS A 203 -2.71 -0.36 -13.83
C HIS A 203 -2.33 0.40 -15.09
N SER A 204 -1.82 1.61 -14.91
CA SER A 204 -1.24 2.41 -15.99
C SER A 204 0.17 2.84 -15.61
N VAL A 205 1.09 2.77 -16.55
CA VAL A 205 2.49 3.19 -16.39
C VAL A 205 2.77 4.30 -17.39
N ASN A 206 3.22 5.44 -16.88
CA ASN A 206 3.46 6.65 -17.69
C ASN A 206 2.28 6.99 -18.63
N GLY A 207 1.04 6.84 -18.10
CA GLY A 207 -0.21 7.14 -18.82
C GLY A 207 -0.70 6.06 -19.79
N GLN A 208 -0.01 4.92 -19.90
CA GLN A 208 -0.47 3.79 -20.72
C GLN A 208 -1.02 2.67 -19.84
N THR A 209 -2.25 2.22 -20.10
CA THR A 209 -2.84 1.05 -19.43
C THR A 209 -2.07 -0.20 -19.81
N VAL A 210 -1.61 -0.95 -18.81
CA VAL A 210 -0.73 -2.11 -18.97
C VAL A 210 -1.26 -3.40 -18.35
N MET A 211 -2.29 -3.29 -17.49
CA MET A 211 -2.92 -4.42 -16.81
C MET A 211 -4.34 -4.05 -16.41
N GLU A 212 -5.27 -5.01 -16.50
CA GLU A 212 -6.65 -4.86 -16.05
C GLU A 212 -7.19 -6.21 -15.57
N TYR A 213 -7.96 -6.22 -14.48
CA TYR A 213 -8.57 -7.40 -13.89
C TYR A 213 -9.71 -7.00 -12.95
N THR A 214 -10.45 -8.01 -12.49
CA THR A 214 -11.66 -7.85 -11.66
C THR A 214 -11.65 -8.86 -10.51
N GLN A 215 -12.61 -8.72 -9.60
CA GLN A 215 -12.92 -9.68 -8.53
C GLN A 215 -11.68 -10.09 -7.71
N PRO A 216 -10.90 -9.13 -7.17
CA PRO A 216 -9.87 -9.45 -6.19
C PRO A 216 -10.51 -10.16 -5.01
N GLN A 217 -9.92 -11.28 -4.58
CA GLN A 217 -10.50 -12.12 -3.55
C GLN A 217 -9.42 -12.83 -2.73
N LEU A 218 -9.70 -13.08 -1.46
CA LEU A 218 -8.81 -13.86 -0.58
C LEU A 218 -8.66 -15.30 -1.09
N ASP A 219 -7.43 -15.83 -1.00
CA ASP A 219 -7.20 -17.27 -1.29
C ASP A 219 -7.48 -18.09 -0.01
N PRO A 220 -8.52 -18.94 0.02
CA PRO A 220 -8.81 -19.77 1.18
C PRO A 220 -7.77 -20.86 1.45
N LYS A 221 -6.80 -21.06 0.55
CA LYS A 221 -5.68 -21.98 0.72
C LYS A 221 -4.47 -21.34 1.36
N ASP A 222 -4.36 -20.00 1.32
CA ASP A 222 -3.31 -19.27 1.99
C ASP A 222 -3.56 -19.21 3.49
N ALA A 223 -2.52 -19.45 4.29
CA ALA A 223 -2.65 -19.59 5.74
C ALA A 223 -2.97 -18.25 6.44
N ASP A 224 -2.47 -17.13 5.90
CA ASP A 224 -2.69 -15.80 6.46
C ASP A 224 -3.99 -15.19 5.95
N ALA A 225 -4.26 -15.30 4.64
CA ALA A 225 -5.51 -14.84 4.05
C ALA A 225 -6.74 -15.53 4.65
N LYS A 226 -6.64 -16.83 4.92
CA LYS A 226 -7.72 -17.60 5.55
C LYS A 226 -8.20 -17.02 6.88
N LYS A 227 -7.32 -16.37 7.64
CA LYS A 227 -7.64 -15.74 8.92
C LYS A 227 -8.50 -14.47 8.77
N LEU A 228 -8.53 -13.89 7.57
CA LEU A 228 -9.26 -12.69 7.22
C LEU A 228 -10.66 -12.98 6.66
N ILE A 229 -10.94 -14.23 6.31
CA ILE A 229 -12.24 -14.65 5.75
C ILE A 229 -13.29 -14.62 6.85
N THR A 230 -14.28 -13.73 6.72
CA THR A 230 -15.41 -13.61 7.64
C THR A 230 -16.69 -14.05 6.91
N ASP A 231 -17.47 -14.90 7.55
CA ASP A 231 -18.77 -15.41 7.05
C ASP A 231 -18.68 -16.03 5.63
N GLY A 232 -17.50 -16.54 5.27
CA GLY A 232 -17.25 -17.16 3.95
C GLY A 232 -17.10 -16.14 2.81
N ASN A 233 -17.09 -14.83 3.09
CA ASN A 233 -16.87 -13.82 2.07
C ASN A 233 -15.37 -13.79 1.70
N LEU A 234 -15.09 -13.97 0.41
CA LEU A 234 -13.73 -13.90 -0.14
C LEU A 234 -13.44 -12.56 -0.82
N MET A 235 -14.47 -11.84 -1.27
CA MET A 235 -14.30 -10.65 -2.10
C MET A 235 -13.64 -9.51 -1.33
N LEU A 236 -12.76 -8.79 -1.99
CA LEU A 236 -12.07 -7.62 -1.48
C LEU A 236 -12.65 -6.37 -2.13
N ASP A 237 -13.56 -5.69 -1.42
CA ASP A 237 -14.22 -4.46 -1.89
C ASP A 237 -13.46 -3.21 -1.51
N GLU A 238 -12.66 -3.28 -0.46
CA GLU A 238 -11.83 -2.20 0.08
C GLU A 238 -10.59 -2.76 0.78
N GLY A 239 -9.63 -1.91 1.09
CA GLY A 239 -8.48 -2.28 1.88
C GLY A 239 -7.45 -1.16 1.98
N TYR A 240 -6.37 -1.45 2.70
CA TYR A 240 -5.31 -0.48 2.93
C TYR A 240 -4.38 -0.37 1.72
N ILE A 241 -3.70 0.76 1.64
CA ILE A 241 -2.62 1.01 0.68
C ILE A 241 -1.30 0.89 1.44
N ALA A 242 -0.32 0.15 0.87
CA ALA A 242 1.01 0.11 1.44
C ALA A 242 2.09 0.18 0.37
N LEU A 243 3.28 0.67 0.76
CA LEU A 243 4.48 0.73 -0.06
C LEU A 243 5.49 -0.29 0.46
N GLN A 244 6.00 -1.14 -0.43
CA GLN A 244 6.80 -2.30 -0.06
C GLN A 244 8.31 -2.00 -0.02
N ALA A 245 9.03 -2.72 0.84
CA ALA A 245 10.48 -2.76 0.96
C ALA A 245 10.99 -4.19 0.80
N GLU A 246 11.80 -4.46 -0.24
CA GLU A 246 12.25 -5.81 -0.62
C GLU A 246 13.77 -5.95 -0.81
N SER A 247 14.58 -5.22 -0.09
CA SER A 247 16.05 -5.27 -0.15
C SER A 247 16.74 -4.40 -1.21
N HIS A 248 16.03 -3.75 -2.12
CA HIS A 248 16.63 -2.77 -3.03
C HIS A 248 16.13 -1.37 -2.70
N PRO A 249 16.98 -0.35 -2.60
CA PRO A 249 16.54 1.02 -2.31
C PRO A 249 15.60 1.53 -3.39
N VAL A 250 14.48 2.10 -2.96
CA VAL A 250 13.49 2.74 -3.81
C VAL A 250 13.08 4.08 -3.20
N GLU A 251 12.84 5.05 -4.05
CA GLU A 251 12.40 6.39 -3.67
C GLU A 251 11.02 6.69 -4.25
N PHE A 252 10.20 7.39 -3.46
CA PHE A 252 8.87 7.86 -3.84
C PHE A 252 8.83 9.38 -3.64
N ARG A 253 8.60 10.13 -4.70
CA ARG A 253 8.47 11.60 -4.62
C ARG A 253 7.02 12.07 -4.59
N LYS A 254 6.08 11.18 -4.97
CA LYS A 254 4.65 11.44 -4.97
C LYS A 254 3.86 10.19 -4.63
N VAL A 255 2.94 10.32 -3.69
CA VAL A 255 1.88 9.35 -3.41
C VAL A 255 0.60 10.15 -3.17
N GLN A 256 -0.30 10.17 -4.12
CA GLN A 256 -1.56 10.93 -4.05
C GLN A 256 -2.75 10.10 -4.49
N ILE A 257 -3.91 10.39 -3.93
CA ILE A 257 -5.15 9.68 -4.20
C ILE A 257 -6.24 10.64 -4.66
N LYS A 258 -7.10 10.16 -5.54
CA LYS A 258 -8.33 10.82 -5.95
C LYS A 258 -9.48 9.86 -5.69
N VAL A 259 -10.28 10.15 -4.67
CA VAL A 259 -11.43 9.32 -4.33
C VAL A 259 -12.51 9.46 -5.41
N LEU A 260 -13.04 8.33 -5.84
CA LEU A 260 -14.11 8.25 -6.84
C LEU A 260 -15.47 8.01 -6.18
N PRO A 261 -16.58 8.45 -6.80
CA PRO A 261 -17.92 8.02 -6.39
C PRO A 261 -18.07 6.49 -6.50
N GLN A 262 -18.84 5.94 -5.57
CA GLN A 262 -19.31 4.55 -5.63
C GLN A 262 -20.43 4.38 -6.64
#